data_d253e795ad20cf103679f9e5a1c5f555
#
_entry.id   d253e795ad20cf103679f9e5a1c5f555
#
_cell.length_a   1.000
_cell.length_b   1.000
_cell.length_c   1.000
_cell.angle_alpha   90.00
_cell.angle_beta   90.00
_cell.angle_gamma   90.00
#
_symmetry.space_group_name_H-M   'P 1'
#
loop_
_entity.id
_entity.type
_entity.pdbx_description
1 polymer ?
#
loop_
_entity_poly.entity_id
_entity_poly.type
_entity_poly.pdbx_seq_one_letter_code
_entity_poly.pdbx_strand_id
1 'polypeptide(L)'
;MPEYDLIIRDGMVIDGTRMPRFRADIGIKNGRIAKIGRLRAGDAAKSVDASGQIVAPGFVDLHTHYDAQLFWDPYCSISSWHGVTSIVIGNCGFGFAPVRP
;
A
#
# COMPACT_ATOMS: atom_id res chain seq x y z
N MET A 1 -23.95 -9.14 7.22
CA MET A 1 -22.85 -8.78 6.29
C MET A 1 -21.93 -7.80 6.99
N PRO A 2 -20.63 -8.06 7.02
CA PRO A 2 -19.70 -7.10 7.60
C PRO A 2 -19.69 -5.80 6.78
N GLU A 3 -19.55 -4.69 7.47
CA GLU A 3 -19.50 -3.37 6.83
C GLU A 3 -18.22 -3.17 6.01
N TYR A 4 -17.10 -3.76 6.50
CA TYR A 4 -15.79 -3.65 5.88
C TYR A 4 -15.23 -5.04 5.50
N ASP A 5 -14.39 -5.05 4.47
CA ASP A 5 -13.66 -6.26 4.08
C ASP A 5 -12.47 -6.49 5.02
N LEU A 6 -11.84 -5.40 5.44
CA LEU A 6 -10.69 -5.40 6.34
C LEU A 6 -10.73 -4.17 7.24
N ILE A 7 -10.39 -4.36 8.51
CA ILE A 7 -10.07 -3.25 9.42
C ILE A 7 -8.63 -3.39 9.89
N ILE A 8 -7.83 -2.32 9.75
CA ILE A 8 -6.53 -2.17 10.40
C ILE A 8 -6.78 -1.42 11.71
N ARG A 9 -6.44 -2.04 12.83
CA ARG A 9 -6.82 -1.54 14.15
C ARG A 9 -5.65 -0.93 14.90
N ASP A 10 -5.97 0.13 15.62
CA ASP A 10 -5.12 0.74 16.65
C ASP A 10 -3.72 1.16 16.16
N GLY A 11 -3.63 1.53 14.90
CA GLY A 11 -2.39 1.98 14.28
C GLY A 11 -2.11 3.45 14.51
N MET A 12 -0.83 3.82 14.48
CA MET A 12 -0.42 5.21 14.43
C MET A 12 -0.36 5.64 12.97
N VAL A 13 -1.35 6.42 12.55
CA VAL A 13 -1.53 6.81 11.14
C VAL A 13 -0.65 8.00 10.78
N ILE A 14 0.08 7.85 9.69
CA ILE A 14 0.80 8.93 9.01
C ILE A 14 0.29 8.93 7.56
N ASP A 15 -0.52 9.91 7.21
CA ASP A 15 -1.28 9.89 5.95
C ASP A 15 -0.62 10.66 4.78
N GLY A 16 0.56 11.25 5.00
CA GLY A 16 1.26 12.01 3.98
C GLY A 16 0.76 13.45 3.77
N THR A 17 -0.22 13.89 4.53
CA THR A 17 -0.79 15.26 4.42
C THR A 17 0.02 16.33 5.15
N ARG A 18 1.13 15.96 5.79
CA ARG A 18 1.93 16.81 6.71
C ARG A 18 1.24 17.11 8.04
N MET A 19 0.10 16.52 8.30
CA MET A 19 -0.55 16.54 9.60
C MET A 19 0.25 15.70 10.61
N PRO A 20 0.21 16.04 11.92
CA PRO A 20 0.77 15.18 12.94
C PRO A 20 0.18 13.78 12.89
N ARG A 21 0.99 12.78 13.27
CA ARG A 21 0.50 11.40 13.42
C ARG A 21 -0.68 11.33 14.38
N PHE A 22 -1.58 10.40 14.14
CA PHE A 22 -2.73 10.19 15.00
C PHE A 22 -3.08 8.70 15.07
N ARG A 23 -3.65 8.28 16.20
CA ARG A 23 -4.09 6.90 16.37
C ARG A 23 -5.49 6.72 15.82
N ALA A 24 -5.68 5.73 14.97
CA ALA A 24 -6.98 5.41 14.39
C ALA A 24 -7.05 3.96 13.87
N ASP A 25 -8.27 3.51 13.64
CA ASP A 25 -8.57 2.33 12.84
C ASP A 25 -8.85 2.76 11.40
N ILE A 26 -8.57 1.88 10.45
CA ILE A 26 -8.83 2.11 9.03
C ILE A 26 -9.73 1.00 8.51
N GLY A 27 -10.93 1.36 8.07
CA GLY A 27 -11.87 0.47 7.42
C GLY A 27 -11.69 0.48 5.91
N ILE A 28 -11.50 -0.69 5.33
CA ILE A 28 -11.30 -0.90 3.90
C ILE A 28 -12.51 -1.64 3.34
N LYS A 29 -13.05 -1.12 2.25
CA LYS A 29 -14.17 -1.69 1.51
C LYS A 29 -13.89 -1.63 0.01
N ASN A 30 -14.03 -2.75 -0.68
CA ASN A 30 -13.82 -2.86 -2.13
C ASN A 30 -12.46 -2.27 -2.58
N GLY A 31 -11.39 -2.56 -1.82
CA GLY A 31 -10.04 -2.09 -2.12
C GLY A 31 -9.81 -0.59 -1.89
N ARG A 32 -10.72 0.10 -1.21
CA ARG A 32 -10.60 1.53 -0.90
C ARG A 32 -10.71 1.79 0.59
N ILE A 33 -10.05 2.82 1.07
CA ILE A 33 -10.24 3.32 2.42
C ILE A 33 -11.62 3.96 2.49
N ALA A 34 -12.51 3.33 3.24
CA ALA A 34 -13.89 3.78 3.40
C ALA A 34 -14.07 4.67 4.63
N LYS A 35 -13.28 4.42 5.69
CA LYS A 35 -13.36 5.20 6.93
C LYS A 35 -12.05 5.15 7.70
N ILE A 36 -11.69 6.26 8.29
CA ILE A 36 -10.60 6.39 9.27
C ILE A 36 -11.20 6.94 10.55
N GLY A 37 -11.00 6.26 11.67
CA GLY A 37 -11.56 6.66 12.95
C GLY A 37 -11.60 5.48 13.93
N ARG A 38 -12.56 5.46 14.82
CA ARG A 38 -12.79 4.32 15.71
C ARG A 38 -13.81 3.37 15.08
N LEU A 39 -13.43 2.10 14.95
CA LEU A 39 -14.25 1.06 14.36
C LEU A 39 -14.36 -0.13 15.29
N ARG A 40 -15.42 -0.91 15.14
CA ARG A 40 -15.58 -2.17 15.89
C ARG A 40 -14.93 -3.30 15.11
N ALA A 41 -14.17 -4.16 15.80
CA ALA A 41 -13.55 -5.32 15.15
C ALA A 41 -14.55 -6.24 14.45
N GLY A 42 -15.76 -6.36 15.00
CA GLY A 42 -16.82 -7.19 14.44
C GLY A 42 -17.46 -6.65 13.15
N ASP A 43 -17.16 -5.41 12.77
CA ASP A 43 -17.72 -4.79 11.55
C ASP A 43 -16.93 -5.19 10.28
N ALA A 44 -15.91 -6.03 10.40
CA ALA A 44 -15.11 -6.47 9.27
C ALA A 44 -15.01 -7.98 9.13
N ALA A 45 -14.86 -8.44 7.89
CA ALA A 45 -14.57 -9.84 7.59
C ALA A 45 -13.19 -10.28 8.10
N LYS A 46 -12.22 -9.34 8.07
CA LYS A 46 -10.86 -9.54 8.57
C LYS A 46 -10.41 -8.34 9.38
N SER A 47 -9.54 -8.60 10.35
CA SER A 47 -8.97 -7.53 11.19
C SER A 47 -7.47 -7.77 11.37
N VAL A 48 -6.69 -6.70 11.27
CA VAL A 48 -5.25 -6.68 11.52
C VAL A 48 -4.99 -5.77 12.71
N ASP A 49 -4.30 -6.27 13.70
CA ASP A 49 -3.84 -5.47 14.85
C ASP A 49 -2.55 -4.75 14.48
N ALA A 50 -2.59 -3.43 14.47
CA ALA A 50 -1.45 -2.57 14.20
C ALA A 50 -0.98 -1.82 15.44
N SER A 51 -1.32 -2.30 16.63
CA SER A 51 -0.89 -1.71 17.90
C SER A 51 0.63 -1.58 17.94
N GLY A 52 1.12 -0.40 18.27
CA GLY A 52 2.56 -0.10 18.32
C GLY A 52 3.23 0.04 16.97
N GLN A 53 2.47 0.01 15.87
CA GLN A 53 2.99 0.14 14.51
C GLN A 53 2.52 1.43 13.85
N ILE A 54 3.29 1.87 12.86
CA ILE A 54 2.92 2.98 11.99
C ILE A 54 2.13 2.42 10.80
N VAL A 55 1.02 3.07 10.48
CA VAL A 55 0.21 2.79 9.30
C VAL A 55 0.33 3.99 8.37
N ALA A 56 0.89 3.77 7.20
CA ALA A 56 1.15 4.81 6.21
C ALA A 56 0.81 4.30 4.81
N PRO A 57 0.60 5.18 3.82
CA PRO A 57 0.53 4.79 2.42
C PRO A 57 1.80 4.04 2.00
N GLY A 58 1.65 3.10 1.08
CA GLY A 58 2.81 2.45 0.46
C GLY A 58 3.67 3.45 -0.30
N PHE A 59 4.98 3.17 -0.37
CA PHE A 59 5.91 4.03 -1.10
C PHE A 59 5.70 3.89 -2.61
N VAL A 60 5.85 5.01 -3.31
CA VAL A 60 5.95 5.06 -4.78
C VAL A 60 7.41 5.28 -5.13
N ASP A 61 8.05 4.28 -5.74
CA ASP A 61 9.45 4.38 -6.15
C ASP A 61 9.54 4.86 -7.60
N LEU A 62 10.07 6.05 -7.78
CA LEU A 62 10.17 6.74 -9.07
C LEU A 62 11.43 6.38 -9.84
N HIS A 63 12.38 5.65 -9.24
CA HIS A 63 13.66 5.34 -9.85
C HIS A 63 14.00 3.87 -9.66
N THR A 64 13.60 3.04 -10.61
CA THR A 64 13.79 1.60 -10.58
C THR A 64 14.42 1.09 -11.87
N HIS A 65 14.90 -0.15 -11.84
CA HIS A 65 15.45 -0.87 -12.97
C HIS A 65 14.64 -2.13 -13.28
N TYR A 66 13.34 -2.10 -13.01
CA TYR A 66 12.45 -3.25 -13.21
C TYR A 66 12.01 -3.47 -14.67
N ASP A 67 12.44 -2.65 -15.59
CA ASP A 67 11.98 -2.66 -16.99
C ASP A 67 12.00 -4.04 -17.63
N ALA A 68 13.09 -4.79 -17.46
CA ALA A 68 13.17 -6.18 -17.90
C ALA A 68 12.83 -7.19 -16.79
N GLN A 69 13.12 -6.84 -15.54
CA GLN A 69 12.97 -7.73 -14.39
C GLN A 69 11.52 -8.15 -14.17
N LEU A 70 10.53 -7.36 -14.57
CA LEU A 70 9.12 -7.71 -14.47
C LEU A 70 8.77 -9.02 -15.17
N PHE A 71 9.54 -9.44 -16.18
CA PHE A 71 9.31 -10.69 -16.88
C PHE A 71 9.61 -11.94 -16.06
N TRP A 72 10.52 -11.85 -15.09
CA TRP A 72 10.85 -12.97 -14.21
C TRP A 72 10.53 -12.73 -12.73
N ASP A 73 10.28 -11.48 -12.35
CA ASP A 73 9.85 -11.10 -11.00
C ASP A 73 8.70 -10.08 -11.08
N PRO A 74 7.48 -10.52 -11.46
CA PRO A 74 6.34 -9.63 -11.58
C PRO A 74 5.86 -9.04 -10.25
N TYR A 75 6.32 -9.59 -9.14
CA TYR A 75 5.98 -9.11 -7.80
C TYR A 75 6.91 -8.00 -7.31
N CYS A 76 7.98 -7.67 -8.04
CA CYS A 76 9.01 -6.73 -7.60
C CYS A 76 9.45 -7.05 -6.16
N SER A 77 9.85 -8.30 -5.92
CA SER A 77 9.87 -8.96 -4.60
C SER A 77 10.61 -8.17 -3.55
N ILE A 78 11.80 -7.67 -3.84
CA ILE A 78 12.61 -6.94 -2.86
C ILE A 78 11.94 -5.61 -2.50
N SER A 79 11.52 -4.83 -3.48
CA SER A 79 10.87 -3.54 -3.24
C SER A 79 9.57 -3.69 -2.46
N SER A 80 8.74 -4.66 -2.81
CA SER A 80 7.47 -4.91 -2.12
C SER A 80 7.67 -5.32 -0.67
N TRP A 81 8.75 -6.02 -0.33
CA TRP A 81 9.10 -6.37 1.05
C TRP A 81 9.44 -5.16 1.91
N HIS A 82 9.84 -4.05 1.30
CA HIS A 82 10.20 -2.81 1.99
C HIS A 82 9.09 -1.75 1.96
N GLY A 83 7.86 -2.15 1.65
CA GLY A 83 6.70 -1.26 1.70
C GLY A 83 6.47 -0.44 0.43
N VAL A 84 7.16 -0.75 -0.66
CA VAL A 84 6.89 -0.16 -1.98
C VAL A 84 5.66 -0.83 -2.58
N THR A 85 4.65 -0.03 -2.94
CA THR A 85 3.40 -0.52 -3.52
C THR A 85 3.20 -0.10 -4.97
N SER A 86 3.99 0.84 -5.45
CA SER A 86 3.97 1.30 -6.84
C SER A 86 5.38 1.63 -7.31
N ILE A 87 5.69 1.33 -8.55
CA ILE A 87 6.98 1.64 -9.16
C ILE A 87 6.77 2.39 -10.46
N VAL A 88 7.75 3.19 -10.83
CA VAL A 88 7.84 3.80 -12.16
C VAL A 88 9.02 3.15 -12.89
N ILE A 89 8.77 2.67 -14.08
CA ILE A 89 9.79 2.11 -14.98
C ILE A 89 10.07 3.09 -16.12
N GLY A 90 11.19 2.89 -16.84
CA GLY A 90 11.59 3.74 -17.96
C GLY A 90 12.37 4.99 -17.56
N ASN A 91 12.53 5.26 -16.26
CA ASN A 91 13.26 6.44 -15.78
C ASN A 91 14.79 6.23 -15.80
N CYS A 92 15.24 5.04 -15.56
CA CYS A 92 16.67 4.70 -15.53
C CYS A 92 16.91 3.28 -16.03
N GLY A 93 18.04 3.05 -16.71
CA GLY A 93 18.38 1.77 -17.28
C GLY A 93 17.82 1.60 -18.69
N PHE A 94 17.43 0.38 -19.06
CA PHE A 94 16.89 0.05 -20.37
C PHE A 94 15.38 0.14 -20.35
N GLY A 95 14.82 0.99 -21.18
CA GLY A 95 13.38 1.05 -21.43
C GLY A 95 13.00 0.24 -22.65
N PHE A 96 11.88 -0.45 -22.59
CA PHE A 96 11.32 -1.20 -23.69
C PHE A 96 9.98 -0.60 -24.11
N ALA A 97 9.82 -0.34 -25.38
CA ALA A 97 8.57 0.11 -25.95
C ALA A 97 8.26 -0.73 -27.19
N PRO A 98 6.98 -0.93 -27.54
CA PRO A 98 6.63 -1.58 -28.79
C PRO A 98 7.22 -0.79 -29.96
N VAL A 99 7.98 -1.48 -30.82
CA VAL A 99 8.52 -0.93 -32.06
C VAL A 99 8.00 -1.76 -33.22
N ARG A 100 7.77 -1.11 -34.34
CA ARG A 100 7.44 -1.84 -35.57
C ARG A 100 8.73 -2.38 -36.19
N PRO A 101 8.70 -3.60 -36.77
CA PRO A 101 9.83 -4.12 -37.50
C PRO A 101 10.20 -3.27 -38.72
#